data_911f95ed952047c4bdb2e9a79318f918
#
_entry.id   911f95ed952047c4bdb2e9a79318f918
#
_cell.length_a   1.000
_cell.length_b   1.000
_cell.length_c   1.000
_cell.angle_alpha   90.00
_cell.angle_beta   90.00
_cell.angle_gamma   90.00
#
_symmetry.space_group_name_H-M   'P 1'
#
loop_
_entity.id
_entity.type
_entity.pdbx_description
1 polymer ?
#
loop_
_entity_poly.entity_id
_entity_poly.type
_entity_poly.pdbx_seq_one_letter_code
_entity_poly.pdbx_strand_id
1 'polypeptide(L)'
;IAHDCNLACKYCFAEEGEYHGRRALMSYEVGKKALDFLIANSGSRRNLEVDFFGGEPLMNWQVVKDLVAYGREQEKIHNKNFRFTLTTNGVLVNDEVMEFCNKEMGNVVMSIDGRKEVHDHMRPFRKGAGSYDLVVPKFQKWAESRNQDKYYARGTFTHYNLDFSKDVLNLADLGFKQISVEPVVAPS
;
A
#
# COMPACT_ATOMS: atom_id res chain seq x y z
N ILE A 1 1.30 -2.27 10.12
CA ILE A 1 0.94 -0.98 10.72
C ILE A 1 -0.54 -0.95 11.13
N ALA A 2 -1.41 -1.72 10.48
CA ALA A 2 -2.82 -1.83 10.81
C ALA A 2 -3.31 -3.28 10.68
N HIS A 3 -3.96 -3.82 11.72
CA HIS A 3 -4.78 -5.01 11.71
C HIS A 3 -6.26 -4.60 11.59
N ASP A 4 -6.55 -3.72 10.65
CA ASP A 4 -7.89 -3.28 10.27
C ASP A 4 -7.88 -2.77 8.84
N CYS A 5 -9.01 -2.89 8.13
CA CYS A 5 -9.17 -2.43 6.76
C CYS A 5 -10.59 -1.92 6.53
N ASN A 6 -10.74 -0.95 5.67
CA ASN A 6 -12.01 -0.37 5.25
C ASN A 6 -12.63 -1.05 4.01
N LEU A 7 -11.94 -2.03 3.42
CA LEU A 7 -12.45 -2.91 2.37
C LEU A 7 -12.60 -4.36 2.86
N ALA A 8 -13.30 -5.19 2.09
CA ALA A 8 -13.49 -6.61 2.30
C ALA A 8 -13.07 -7.40 1.05
N CYS A 9 -11.78 -7.32 0.71
CA CYS A 9 -11.23 -7.97 -0.47
C CYS A 9 -11.37 -9.49 -0.37
N LYS A 10 -11.94 -10.13 -1.39
CA LYS A 10 -12.26 -11.57 -1.37
C LYS A 10 -11.02 -12.49 -1.32
N TYR A 11 -9.91 -12.03 -1.81
CA TYR A 11 -8.63 -12.77 -1.78
C TYR A 11 -7.70 -12.34 -0.64
N CYS A 12 -8.21 -11.58 0.34
CA CYS A 12 -7.37 -11.04 1.39
C CYS A 12 -6.78 -12.15 2.26
N PHE A 13 -5.48 -12.38 2.18
CA PHE A 13 -4.77 -13.34 3.04
C PHE A 13 -4.79 -12.95 4.52
N ALA A 14 -5.10 -11.69 4.82
CA ALA A 14 -5.16 -11.11 6.16
C ALA A 14 -6.61 -11.05 6.72
N GLU A 15 -7.58 -11.77 6.12
CA GLU A 15 -8.98 -11.82 6.58
C GLU A 15 -9.55 -10.41 6.85
N GLU A 16 -9.69 -9.60 5.81
CA GLU A 16 -10.12 -8.20 5.91
C GLU A 16 -9.19 -7.32 6.78
N GLY A 17 -7.93 -7.72 6.90
CA GLY A 17 -6.91 -7.01 7.66
C GLY A 17 -6.75 -7.45 9.12
N GLU A 18 -7.50 -8.43 9.59
CA GLU A 18 -7.48 -8.89 11.00
C GLU A 18 -6.33 -9.84 11.33
N TYR A 19 -5.73 -10.49 10.32
CA TYR A 19 -4.60 -11.45 10.48
C TYR A 19 -4.89 -12.56 11.52
N HIS A 20 -6.08 -13.17 11.43
CA HIS A 20 -6.56 -14.21 12.38
C HIS A 20 -6.63 -13.75 13.85
N GLY A 21 -6.69 -12.45 14.08
CA GLY A 21 -6.70 -11.87 15.40
C GLY A 21 -7.82 -10.86 15.61
N ARG A 22 -7.56 -9.88 16.43
CA ARG A 22 -8.47 -8.75 16.65
C ARG A 22 -8.05 -7.54 15.83
N ARG A 23 -9.00 -6.72 15.46
CA ARG A 23 -8.73 -5.39 14.88
C ARG A 23 -7.93 -4.54 15.85
N ALA A 24 -6.83 -4.00 15.37
CA ALA A 24 -5.93 -3.16 16.15
C ALA A 24 -5.10 -2.28 15.21
N LEU A 25 -4.65 -1.16 15.72
CA LEU A 25 -3.67 -0.31 15.05
C LEU A 25 -2.36 -0.37 15.84
N MET A 26 -1.23 -0.42 15.12
CA MET A 26 0.09 -0.42 15.73
C MET A 26 0.31 0.89 16.50
N SER A 27 0.78 0.81 17.74
CA SER A 27 1.20 1.99 18.45
C SER A 27 2.54 2.52 17.92
N TYR A 28 2.78 3.83 18.09
CA TYR A 28 4.07 4.44 17.74
C TYR A 28 5.24 3.72 18.42
N GLU A 29 5.10 3.35 19.70
CA GLU A 29 6.15 2.67 20.47
C GLU A 29 6.55 1.31 19.87
N VAL A 30 5.58 0.56 19.36
CA VAL A 30 5.85 -0.72 18.69
C VAL A 30 6.57 -0.48 17.37
N GLY A 31 6.10 0.46 16.56
CA GLY A 31 6.73 0.80 15.29
C GLY A 31 8.15 1.34 15.46
N LYS A 32 8.36 2.19 16.48
CA LYS A 32 9.68 2.69 16.86
C LYS A 32 10.64 1.54 17.19
N LYS A 33 10.22 0.60 18.03
CA LYS A 33 11.04 -0.58 18.36
C LYS A 33 11.37 -1.43 17.14
N ALA A 34 10.45 -1.53 16.17
CA ALA A 34 10.72 -2.25 14.92
C ALA A 34 11.82 -1.56 14.08
N LEU A 35 11.80 -0.22 13.99
CA LEU A 35 12.86 0.52 13.31
C LEU A 35 14.19 0.41 14.05
N ASP A 36 14.19 0.51 15.38
CA ASP A 36 15.39 0.34 16.21
C ASP A 36 15.99 -1.07 16.01
N PHE A 37 15.15 -2.10 15.98
CA PHE A 37 15.56 -3.47 15.70
C PHE A 37 16.19 -3.62 14.30
N LEU A 38 15.57 -3.02 13.28
CA LEU A 38 16.10 -3.04 11.92
C LEU A 38 17.48 -2.38 11.85
N ILE A 39 17.65 -1.22 12.48
CA ILE A 39 18.94 -0.53 12.55
C ILE A 39 20.00 -1.40 13.25
N ALA A 40 19.67 -1.92 14.43
CA ALA A 40 20.61 -2.72 15.24
C ALA A 40 21.09 -3.98 14.51
N ASN A 41 20.22 -4.59 13.68
CA ASN A 41 20.52 -5.82 12.96
C ASN A 41 21.01 -5.61 11.51
N SER A 42 21.13 -4.36 11.07
CA SER A 42 21.55 -4.04 9.69
C SER A 42 23.06 -4.06 9.47
N GLY A 43 23.87 -4.13 10.54
CA GLY A 43 25.33 -4.11 10.44
C GLY A 43 25.85 -2.90 9.63
N SER A 44 26.70 -3.17 8.66
CA SER A 44 27.26 -2.15 7.76
C SER A 44 26.33 -1.71 6.62
N ARG A 45 25.16 -2.34 6.45
CA ARG A 45 24.19 -1.95 5.41
C ARG A 45 23.69 -0.55 5.67
N ARG A 46 23.90 0.34 4.72
CA ARG A 46 23.46 1.73 4.81
C ARG A 46 21.99 1.88 4.38
N ASN A 47 21.60 1.25 3.28
CA ASN A 47 20.25 1.37 2.74
C ASN A 47 19.32 0.34 3.38
N LEU A 48 18.25 0.81 3.97
CA LEU A 48 17.23 0.01 4.64
C LEU A 48 15.86 0.29 4.01
N GLU A 49 15.08 -0.74 3.79
CA GLU A 49 13.74 -0.62 3.21
C GLU A 49 12.68 -0.92 4.26
N VAL A 50 11.65 -0.09 4.30
CA VAL A 50 10.50 -0.23 5.19
C VAL A 50 9.24 -0.04 4.39
N ASP A 51 8.39 -1.06 4.38
CA ASP A 51 7.07 -0.99 3.74
C ASP A 51 5.97 -0.85 4.80
N PHE A 52 5.22 0.23 4.73
CA PHE A 52 4.01 0.41 5.52
C PHE A 52 2.88 -0.37 4.87
N PHE A 53 2.60 -1.52 5.46
CA PHE A 53 1.68 -2.52 4.98
C PHE A 53 0.74 -3.00 6.12
N GLY A 54 -0.25 -3.81 5.78
CA GLY A 54 -1.16 -4.41 6.76
C GLY A 54 -2.56 -4.60 6.19
N GLY A 55 -3.60 -4.26 6.95
CA GLY A 55 -4.94 -4.09 6.44
C GLY A 55 -4.98 -2.86 5.51
N GLU A 56 -5.26 -1.67 6.07
CA GLU A 56 -5.09 -0.41 5.34
C GLU A 56 -4.22 0.55 6.16
N PRO A 57 -2.98 0.84 5.74
CA PRO A 57 -2.06 1.70 6.48
C PRO A 57 -2.56 3.11 6.75
N LEU A 58 -3.37 3.68 5.84
CA LEU A 58 -3.92 5.02 6.02
C LEU A 58 -4.94 5.12 7.16
N MET A 59 -5.43 4.01 7.69
CA MET A 59 -6.22 4.00 8.93
C MET A 59 -5.36 4.34 10.16
N ASN A 60 -4.04 4.22 10.05
CA ASN A 60 -3.08 4.57 11.10
C ASN A 60 -2.13 5.69 10.63
N TRP A 61 -2.65 6.63 9.86
CA TRP A 61 -1.85 7.62 9.14
C TRP A 61 -0.94 8.47 10.01
N GLN A 62 -1.40 8.88 11.20
CA GLN A 62 -0.56 9.67 12.09
C GLN A 62 0.69 8.90 12.52
N VAL A 63 0.54 7.62 12.89
CA VAL A 63 1.69 6.78 13.28
C VAL A 63 2.64 6.54 12.10
N VAL A 64 2.14 6.41 10.88
CA VAL A 64 2.99 6.36 9.68
C VAL A 64 3.85 7.61 9.57
N LYS A 65 3.26 8.80 9.70
CA LYS A 65 4.00 10.08 9.63
C LYS A 65 5.06 10.18 10.75
N ASP A 66 4.69 9.80 11.96
CA ASP A 66 5.59 9.86 13.13
C ASP A 66 6.77 8.89 12.98
N LEU A 67 6.54 7.69 12.46
CA LEU A 67 7.59 6.71 12.20
C LEU A 67 8.53 7.13 11.07
N VAL A 68 8.02 7.77 10.02
CA VAL A 68 8.87 8.35 8.97
C VAL A 68 9.74 9.44 9.54
N ALA A 69 9.18 10.37 10.34
CA ALA A 69 9.95 11.43 10.99
C ALA A 69 11.04 10.84 11.89
N TYR A 70 10.70 9.86 12.72
CA TYR A 70 11.66 9.14 13.56
C TYR A 70 12.78 8.47 12.73
N GLY A 71 12.41 7.78 11.65
CA GLY A 71 13.40 7.16 10.74
C GLY A 71 14.36 8.18 10.16
N ARG A 72 13.89 9.36 9.72
CA ARG A 72 14.73 10.46 9.21
C ARG A 72 15.72 11.00 10.26
N GLU A 73 15.34 11.02 11.53
CA GLU A 73 16.25 11.37 12.62
C GLU A 73 17.32 10.29 12.81
N GLN A 74 16.92 9.02 12.84
CA GLN A 74 17.82 7.88 13.02
C GLN A 74 18.82 7.71 11.87
N GLU A 75 18.48 8.11 10.65
CA GLU A 75 19.41 8.13 9.51
C GLU A 75 20.68 8.90 9.81
N LYS A 76 20.53 10.06 10.44
CA LYS A 76 21.66 10.94 10.78
C LYS A 76 22.52 10.35 11.88
N ILE A 77 21.91 9.74 12.90
CA ILE A 77 22.59 9.18 14.07
C ILE A 77 23.38 7.92 13.69
N HIS A 78 22.80 7.05 12.86
CA HIS A 78 23.33 5.73 12.56
C HIS A 78 23.95 5.61 11.16
N ASN A 79 24.07 6.72 10.41
CA ASN A 79 24.54 6.73 9.03
C ASN A 79 23.76 5.72 8.13
N LYS A 80 22.44 5.71 8.27
CA LYS A 80 21.52 4.90 7.49
C LYS A 80 20.80 5.76 6.44
N ASN A 81 20.11 5.10 5.54
CA ASN A 81 19.23 5.71 4.54
C ASN A 81 17.98 4.85 4.38
N PHE A 82 16.85 5.34 4.85
CA PHE A 82 15.57 4.62 4.74
C PHE A 82 14.88 4.91 3.43
N ARG A 83 14.51 3.86 2.73
CA ARG A 83 13.56 3.90 1.65
C ARG A 83 12.21 3.41 2.17
N PHE A 84 11.30 4.35 2.37
CA PHE A 84 9.93 4.06 2.79
C PHE A 84 9.05 3.76 1.58
N THR A 85 8.18 2.77 1.71
CA THR A 85 7.12 2.41 0.77
C THR A 85 5.78 2.42 1.50
N LEU A 86 4.73 2.82 0.83
CA LEU A 86 3.34 2.73 1.32
C LEU A 86 2.53 1.90 0.33
N THR A 87 1.85 0.86 0.83
CA THR A 87 0.88 0.07 0.06
C THR A 87 -0.53 0.43 0.53
N THR A 88 -1.40 0.89 -0.36
CA THR A 88 -2.76 1.34 0.02
C THR A 88 -3.83 0.90 -0.98
N ASN A 89 -5.03 0.70 -0.47
CA ASN A 89 -6.23 0.45 -1.28
C ASN A 89 -6.85 1.74 -1.88
N GLY A 90 -6.33 2.91 -1.53
CA GLY A 90 -6.71 4.20 -2.11
C GLY A 90 -7.94 4.89 -1.52
N VAL A 91 -8.75 4.20 -0.74
CA VAL A 91 -10.02 4.78 -0.23
C VAL A 91 -9.79 6.06 0.57
N LEU A 92 -8.77 6.08 1.43
CA LEU A 92 -8.44 7.20 2.31
C LEU A 92 -7.43 8.19 1.70
N VAL A 93 -6.97 7.97 0.47
CA VAL A 93 -6.06 8.89 -0.22
C VAL A 93 -6.74 10.24 -0.42
N ASN A 94 -6.04 11.31 -0.08
CA ASN A 94 -6.39 12.71 -0.27
C ASN A 94 -5.13 13.52 -0.61
N ASP A 95 -5.25 14.83 -0.77
CA ASP A 95 -4.14 15.70 -1.19
C ASP A 95 -3.01 15.71 -0.13
N GLU A 96 -3.32 15.75 1.16
CA GLU A 96 -2.32 15.67 2.24
C GLU A 96 -1.48 14.39 2.15
N VAL A 97 -2.15 13.24 1.95
CA VAL A 97 -1.47 11.94 1.82
C VAL A 97 -0.57 11.93 0.57
N MET A 98 -1.06 12.43 -0.55
CA MET A 98 -0.29 12.49 -1.80
C MET A 98 0.95 13.37 -1.63
N GLU A 99 0.82 14.58 -1.10
CA GLU A 99 1.93 15.51 -0.87
C GLU A 99 2.99 14.92 0.06
N PHE A 100 2.56 14.36 1.19
CA PHE A 100 3.48 13.71 2.14
C PHE A 100 4.22 12.54 1.48
N CYS A 101 3.51 11.65 0.81
CA CYS A 101 4.12 10.49 0.18
C CYS A 101 5.02 10.87 -1.01
N ASN A 102 4.68 11.91 -1.76
CA ASN A 102 5.55 12.39 -2.83
C ASN A 102 6.89 12.91 -2.31
N LYS A 103 6.89 13.46 -1.10
CA LYS A 103 8.10 13.96 -0.44
C LYS A 103 8.90 12.85 0.25
N GLU A 104 8.25 11.97 0.98
CA GLU A 104 8.91 11.08 1.94
C GLU A 104 9.01 9.62 1.46
N MET A 105 8.09 9.14 0.61
CA MET A 105 8.07 7.75 0.17
C MET A 105 8.88 7.56 -1.11
N GLY A 106 9.85 6.66 -1.04
CA GLY A 106 10.64 6.24 -2.20
C GLY A 106 9.83 5.46 -3.23
N ASN A 107 8.70 4.87 -2.79
CA ASN A 107 7.74 4.19 -3.66
C ASN A 107 6.34 4.20 -3.03
N VAL A 108 5.30 4.08 -3.85
CA VAL A 108 3.92 3.82 -3.41
C VAL A 108 3.31 2.70 -4.24
N VAL A 109 2.55 1.84 -3.59
CA VAL A 109 1.83 0.74 -4.24
C VAL A 109 0.33 1.03 -4.16
N MET A 110 -0.26 1.24 -5.32
CA MET A 110 -1.68 1.56 -5.51
C MET A 110 -2.41 0.26 -5.86
N SER A 111 -3.18 -0.27 -4.94
CA SER A 111 -3.86 -1.56 -5.12
C SER A 111 -5.09 -1.43 -6.03
N ILE A 112 -4.97 -1.90 -7.28
CA ILE A 112 -6.02 -1.86 -8.29
C ILE A 112 -5.93 -3.06 -9.22
N ASP A 113 -7.02 -3.81 -9.41
CA ASP A 113 -7.00 -5.10 -10.11
C ASP A 113 -7.27 -5.00 -11.62
N GLY A 114 -7.47 -3.81 -12.18
CA GLY A 114 -7.72 -3.62 -13.61
C GLY A 114 -9.17 -3.19 -13.90
N ARG A 115 -9.88 -3.93 -14.76
CA ARG A 115 -11.26 -3.61 -15.18
C ARG A 115 -12.19 -3.42 -13.97
N LYS A 116 -13.15 -2.51 -14.13
CA LYS A 116 -14.09 -2.14 -13.05
C LYS A 116 -14.83 -3.35 -12.46
N GLU A 117 -15.35 -4.23 -13.31
CA GLU A 117 -16.07 -5.42 -12.86
C GLU A 117 -15.20 -6.40 -12.06
N VAL A 118 -13.92 -6.52 -12.41
CA VAL A 118 -12.95 -7.34 -11.69
C VAL A 118 -12.62 -6.69 -10.34
N HIS A 119 -12.26 -5.43 -10.37
CA HIS A 119 -11.90 -4.67 -9.17
C HIS A 119 -13.05 -4.62 -8.16
N ASP A 120 -14.25 -4.23 -8.59
CA ASP A 120 -15.42 -4.12 -7.70
C ASP A 120 -15.87 -5.46 -7.14
N HIS A 121 -15.71 -6.56 -7.92
CA HIS A 121 -15.96 -7.90 -7.43
C HIS A 121 -14.98 -8.34 -6.36
N MET A 122 -13.70 -8.05 -6.55
CA MET A 122 -12.63 -8.53 -5.69
C MET A 122 -12.32 -7.60 -4.49
N ARG A 123 -12.57 -6.29 -4.64
CA ARG A 123 -12.25 -5.24 -3.65
C ARG A 123 -13.49 -4.43 -3.25
N PRO A 124 -14.59 -5.08 -2.81
CA PRO A 124 -15.77 -4.35 -2.37
C PRO A 124 -15.56 -3.68 -1.01
N PHE A 125 -16.34 -2.65 -0.74
CA PHE A 125 -16.56 -2.20 0.62
C PHE A 125 -17.26 -3.30 1.44
N ARG A 126 -17.15 -3.24 2.77
CA ARG A 126 -17.80 -4.20 3.69
C ARG A 126 -19.33 -4.32 3.47
N LYS A 127 -19.97 -3.27 2.97
CA LYS A 127 -21.41 -3.24 2.63
C LYS A 127 -21.70 -3.72 1.19
N GLY A 128 -20.71 -4.22 0.48
CA GLY A 128 -20.84 -4.81 -0.84
C GLY A 128 -20.75 -3.84 -2.03
N ALA A 129 -20.72 -2.53 -1.79
CA ALA A 129 -20.52 -1.56 -2.88
C ALA A 129 -19.11 -1.68 -3.48
N GLY A 130 -18.96 -1.43 -4.79
CA GLY A 130 -17.67 -1.38 -5.46
C GLY A 130 -16.84 -0.17 -5.04
N SER A 131 -15.52 -0.28 -5.09
CA SER A 131 -14.59 0.78 -4.72
C SER A 131 -13.92 1.48 -5.92
N TYR A 132 -14.05 0.92 -7.12
CA TYR A 132 -13.34 1.37 -8.33
C TYR A 132 -13.53 2.86 -8.63
N ASP A 133 -14.79 3.32 -8.70
CA ASP A 133 -15.10 4.71 -9.08
C ASP A 133 -14.57 5.74 -8.07
N LEU A 134 -14.34 5.32 -6.83
CA LEU A 134 -13.73 6.16 -5.81
C LEU A 134 -12.20 6.21 -5.93
N VAL A 135 -11.55 5.05 -6.14
CA VAL A 135 -10.09 4.97 -6.01
C VAL A 135 -9.35 5.30 -7.30
N VAL A 136 -9.91 4.97 -8.48
CA VAL A 136 -9.24 5.17 -9.77
C VAL A 136 -8.89 6.64 -10.02
N PRO A 137 -9.80 7.61 -9.89
CA PRO A 137 -9.45 9.02 -10.11
C PRO A 137 -8.37 9.53 -9.16
N LYS A 138 -8.35 9.04 -7.92
CA LYS A 138 -7.33 9.39 -6.92
C LYS A 138 -5.97 8.85 -7.33
N PHE A 139 -5.92 7.59 -7.78
CA PHE A 139 -4.68 6.96 -8.21
C PHE A 139 -4.12 7.59 -9.49
N GLN A 140 -4.98 7.95 -10.45
CA GLN A 140 -4.55 8.68 -11.64
C GLN A 140 -3.92 10.03 -11.28
N LYS A 141 -4.61 10.84 -10.44
CA LYS A 141 -4.08 12.10 -9.93
C LYS A 141 -2.73 11.92 -9.22
N TRP A 142 -2.62 10.87 -8.40
CA TRP A 142 -1.40 10.59 -7.65
C TRP A 142 -0.24 10.18 -8.57
N ALA A 143 -0.48 9.28 -9.53
CA ALA A 143 0.53 8.85 -10.50
C ALA A 143 1.07 10.05 -11.30
N GLU A 144 0.18 10.95 -11.75
CA GLU A 144 0.55 12.20 -12.43
C GLU A 144 1.39 13.11 -11.53
N SER A 145 0.99 13.31 -10.27
CA SER A 145 1.72 14.15 -9.31
C SER A 145 3.12 13.61 -8.98
N ARG A 146 3.36 12.31 -9.23
CA ARG A 146 4.67 11.66 -9.14
C ARG A 146 5.44 11.64 -10.46
N ASN A 147 4.98 12.33 -11.50
CA ASN A 147 5.55 12.30 -12.85
C ASN A 147 5.61 10.87 -13.43
N GLN A 148 4.64 10.02 -13.11
CA GLN A 148 4.55 8.63 -13.55
C GLN A 148 5.77 7.78 -13.14
N ASP A 149 6.38 8.08 -11.98
CA ASP A 149 7.55 7.38 -11.46
C ASP A 149 7.39 7.00 -9.97
N LYS A 150 8.16 6.00 -9.54
CA LYS A 150 8.21 5.56 -8.14
C LYS A 150 6.85 5.18 -7.54
N TYR A 151 6.03 4.50 -8.32
CA TYR A 151 4.79 3.87 -7.90
C TYR A 151 4.57 2.57 -8.67
N TYR A 152 3.62 1.76 -8.20
CA TYR A 152 3.04 0.66 -8.95
C TYR A 152 1.52 0.69 -8.83
N ALA A 153 0.81 0.64 -9.97
CA ALA A 153 -0.56 0.18 -10.02
C ALA A 153 -0.51 -1.35 -9.95
N ARG A 154 -0.85 -1.92 -8.80
CA ARG A 154 -0.66 -3.35 -8.51
C ARG A 154 -1.98 -4.07 -8.43
N GLY A 155 -2.17 -5.03 -9.34
CA GLY A 155 -3.32 -5.90 -9.40
C GLY A 155 -3.01 -7.33 -8.95
N THR A 156 -4.06 -8.02 -8.52
CA THR A 156 -4.01 -9.45 -8.21
C THR A 156 -4.96 -10.18 -9.14
N PHE A 157 -4.47 -11.22 -9.84
CA PHE A 157 -5.34 -12.08 -10.63
C PHE A 157 -5.64 -13.40 -9.91
N THR A 158 -6.82 -13.91 -10.16
CA THR A 158 -7.36 -15.14 -9.58
C THR A 158 -7.96 -16.00 -10.68
N HIS A 159 -8.50 -17.17 -10.35
CA HIS A 159 -9.28 -17.96 -11.32
C HIS A 159 -10.51 -17.22 -11.88
N TYR A 160 -10.95 -16.13 -11.23
CA TYR A 160 -12.05 -15.30 -11.70
C TYR A 160 -11.69 -14.45 -12.92
N ASN A 161 -10.44 -14.05 -13.05
CA ASN A 161 -9.94 -13.22 -14.16
C ASN A 161 -8.65 -13.79 -14.77
N LEU A 162 -8.69 -15.03 -15.22
CA LEU A 162 -7.56 -15.66 -15.93
C LEU A 162 -7.18 -14.92 -17.21
N ASP A 163 -8.09 -14.09 -17.74
CA ASP A 163 -7.86 -13.16 -18.84
C ASP A 163 -7.23 -11.84 -18.37
N PHE A 164 -6.44 -11.87 -17.30
CA PHE A 164 -5.81 -10.70 -16.64
C PHE A 164 -4.99 -9.82 -17.59
N SER A 165 -4.60 -10.30 -18.75
CA SER A 165 -4.01 -9.46 -19.79
C SER A 165 -4.91 -8.26 -20.16
N LYS A 166 -6.23 -8.45 -20.12
CA LYS A 166 -7.20 -7.37 -20.33
C LYS A 166 -7.19 -6.36 -19.18
N ASP A 167 -6.91 -6.82 -17.97
CA ASP A 167 -6.78 -5.96 -16.79
C ASP A 167 -5.52 -5.10 -16.88
N VAL A 168 -4.40 -5.69 -17.34
CA VAL A 168 -3.16 -4.94 -17.61
C VAL A 168 -3.38 -3.87 -18.69
N LEU A 169 -4.05 -4.23 -19.80
CA LEU A 169 -4.36 -3.26 -20.86
C LEU A 169 -5.28 -2.16 -20.35
N ASN A 170 -6.28 -2.48 -19.55
CA ASN A 170 -7.16 -1.48 -18.93
C ASN A 170 -6.38 -0.51 -18.03
N LEU A 171 -5.44 -1.01 -17.21
CA LEU A 171 -4.59 -0.14 -16.39
C LEU A 171 -3.71 0.77 -17.27
N ALA A 172 -3.18 0.27 -18.37
CA ALA A 172 -2.42 1.08 -19.34
C ALA A 172 -3.30 2.15 -20.00
N ASP A 173 -4.53 1.81 -20.40
CA ASP A 173 -5.50 2.74 -20.99
C ASP A 173 -5.93 3.83 -19.99
N LEU A 174 -5.97 3.52 -18.69
CA LEU A 174 -6.18 4.49 -17.61
C LEU A 174 -4.99 5.46 -17.41
N GLY A 175 -3.87 5.25 -18.11
CA GLY A 175 -2.70 6.10 -18.09
C GLY A 175 -1.62 5.70 -17.08
N PHE A 176 -1.73 4.54 -16.41
CA PHE A 176 -0.67 4.05 -15.53
C PHE A 176 0.51 3.51 -16.35
N LYS A 177 1.73 3.99 -16.05
CA LYS A 177 2.96 3.56 -16.72
C LYS A 177 3.75 2.51 -15.93
N GLN A 178 3.48 2.37 -14.64
CA GLN A 178 4.13 1.40 -13.76
C GLN A 178 3.07 0.41 -13.28
N ILE A 179 3.02 -0.76 -13.90
CA ILE A 179 2.00 -1.78 -13.64
C ILE A 179 2.68 -3.06 -13.15
N SER A 180 2.14 -3.66 -12.09
CA SER A 180 2.53 -4.97 -11.56
C SER A 180 1.28 -5.81 -11.35
N VAL A 181 1.27 -7.03 -11.87
CA VAL A 181 0.15 -7.96 -11.67
C VAL A 181 0.70 -9.30 -11.18
N GLU A 182 0.15 -9.81 -10.10
CA GLU A 182 0.61 -11.02 -9.43
C GLU A 182 -0.52 -12.03 -9.23
N PRO A 183 -0.24 -13.33 -9.23
CA PRO A 183 -1.23 -14.33 -8.87
C PRO A 183 -1.62 -14.21 -7.40
N VAL A 184 -2.88 -14.54 -7.11
CA VAL A 184 -3.31 -14.69 -5.71
C VAL A 184 -2.53 -15.82 -5.05
N VAL A 185 -2.06 -15.56 -3.83
CA VAL A 185 -1.55 -16.60 -2.95
C VAL A 185 -2.65 -16.89 -1.93
N ALA A 186 -3.37 -17.99 -2.14
CA ALA A 186 -4.38 -18.46 -1.20
C ALA A 186 -3.78 -19.56 -0.31
N PRO A 187 -4.18 -19.65 0.96
CA PRO A 187 -3.88 -20.82 1.76
C PRO A 187 -4.48 -22.06 1.08
N SER A 188 -3.69 -23.13 1.00
CA SER A 188 -4.11 -24.44 0.48
C SER A 188 -5.11 -25.11 1.40
#